data_1fc1d8914919a41a7a5420d11a0571f1
#
_entry.id   1fc1d8914919a41a7a5420d11a0571f1
#
_cell.length_a   1.000
_cell.length_b   1.000
_cell.length_c   1.000
_cell.angle_alpha   90.00
_cell.angle_beta   90.00
_cell.angle_gamma   90.00
#
_symmetry.space_group_name_H-M   'P 1'
#
loop_
_entity.id
_entity.type
_entity.pdbx_description
1 polymer ?
#
loop_
_entity_poly.entity_id
_entity_poly.type
_entity_poly.pdbx_seq_one_letter_code
_entity_poly.pdbx_strand_id
1 'polypeptide(L)'
;KAAGTLLLFEEKDEYQLIVTENQGYSNFKHRRSIFYVKQPQDFFVLVDEGFGTATGYAKLYFHLCDGKSVDNVLLDKEEFGAHTTFDDSNNLLIRTFGEASRNLIFKEFGGRISYQTDRKYEHRKSYAVVMRKPDNNPVRYITVLYPVDSATGPVIKGQFVNTGNEDKVSVNVTINKKLYNLSYSLNKRR
;
A
#
# COMPACT_ATOMS: atom_id res chain seq x y z
N LYS A 1 21.24 -5.35 -10.09
CA LYS A 1 20.63 -4.16 -9.54
C LYS A 1 19.19 -4.11 -10.00
N ALA A 2 18.23 -4.08 -9.07
CA ALA A 2 16.83 -3.85 -9.40
C ALA A 2 16.71 -2.40 -9.89
N ALA A 3 16.26 -2.20 -11.12
CA ALA A 3 15.99 -0.88 -11.67
C ALA A 3 14.47 -0.68 -11.68
N GLY A 4 14.02 0.41 -11.05
CA GLY A 4 12.64 0.85 -11.17
C GLY A 4 12.46 1.67 -12.45
N THR A 5 11.35 1.48 -13.13
CA THR A 5 10.98 2.21 -14.34
C THR A 5 9.73 3.02 -14.05
N LEU A 6 9.75 4.32 -14.36
CA LEU A 6 8.56 5.16 -14.36
C LEU A 6 7.74 4.84 -15.61
N LEU A 7 6.51 4.40 -15.44
CA LEU A 7 5.59 4.07 -16.53
C LEU A 7 4.64 5.22 -16.86
N LEU A 8 4.16 5.92 -15.83
CA LEU A 8 3.19 7.00 -15.96
C LEU A 8 3.35 8.01 -14.84
N PHE A 9 3.22 9.28 -15.19
CA PHE A 9 2.97 10.38 -14.26
C PHE A 9 1.80 11.21 -14.81
N GLU A 10 0.77 11.41 -13.99
CA GLU A 10 -0.37 12.25 -14.32
C GLU A 10 -0.66 13.22 -13.17
N GLU A 11 -1.06 14.41 -13.51
CA GLU A 11 -1.59 15.40 -12.58
C GLU A 11 -3.00 15.80 -13.00
N LYS A 12 -3.94 15.66 -12.07
CA LYS A 12 -5.35 16.06 -12.21
C LYS A 12 -5.75 16.90 -10.99
N ASP A 13 -6.87 17.59 -11.10
CA ASP A 13 -7.36 18.41 -10.00
C ASP A 13 -7.65 17.59 -8.74
N GLU A 14 -8.18 16.37 -8.93
CA GLU A 14 -8.58 15.50 -7.83
C GLU A 14 -7.43 14.65 -7.27
N TYR A 15 -6.41 14.34 -8.08
CA TYR A 15 -5.28 13.52 -7.65
C TYR A 15 -4.03 13.70 -8.52
N GLN A 16 -2.88 13.33 -7.95
CA GLN A 16 -1.66 13.05 -8.69
C GLN A 16 -1.43 11.54 -8.72
N LEU A 17 -0.90 11.03 -9.81
CA LEU A 17 -0.63 9.62 -10.02
C LEU A 17 0.80 9.38 -10.47
N ILE A 18 1.47 8.43 -9.80
CA ILE A 18 2.76 7.87 -10.23
C ILE A 18 2.57 6.37 -10.41
N VAL A 19 2.99 5.83 -11.54
CA VAL A 19 3.04 4.39 -11.78
C VAL A 19 4.47 3.97 -12.07
N THR A 20 4.96 3.03 -11.28
CA THR A 20 6.31 2.47 -11.42
C THR A 20 6.29 0.96 -11.54
N GLU A 21 7.30 0.40 -12.15
CA GLU A 21 7.48 -1.04 -12.29
C GLU A 21 8.91 -1.45 -11.92
N ASN A 22 9.05 -2.62 -11.32
CA ASN A 22 10.32 -3.19 -10.91
C ASN A 22 10.35 -4.70 -11.24
N GLN A 23 11.48 -5.16 -11.79
CA GLN A 23 11.77 -6.56 -12.13
C GLN A 23 12.92 -7.13 -11.27
N GLY A 24 12.96 -6.79 -9.97
CA GLY A 24 14.05 -7.21 -9.07
C GLY A 24 14.10 -8.70 -8.76
N TYR A 25 13.07 -9.47 -9.10
CA TYR A 25 12.98 -10.91 -8.86
C TYR A 25 12.84 -11.67 -10.17
N SER A 26 13.42 -12.88 -10.22
CA SER A 26 13.25 -13.78 -11.37
C SER A 26 11.77 -14.16 -11.50
N ASN A 27 11.24 -14.07 -12.71
CA ASN A 27 9.85 -14.42 -13.04
C ASN A 27 8.78 -13.70 -12.22
N PHE A 28 9.13 -12.54 -11.66
CA PHE A 28 8.19 -11.72 -10.91
C PHE A 28 8.43 -10.24 -11.18
N LYS A 29 7.39 -9.55 -11.59
CA LYS A 29 7.33 -8.13 -11.87
C LYS A 29 6.39 -7.47 -10.86
N HIS A 30 6.83 -6.42 -10.21
CA HIS A 30 6.04 -5.63 -9.29
C HIS A 30 5.74 -4.27 -9.91
N ARG A 31 4.47 -3.93 -10.03
CA ARG A 31 3.99 -2.61 -10.41
C ARG A 31 3.33 -1.96 -9.21
N ARG A 32 3.71 -0.72 -8.95
CA ARG A 32 3.08 0.10 -7.92
C ARG A 32 2.54 1.39 -8.52
N SER A 33 1.29 1.64 -8.24
CA SER A 33 0.63 2.92 -8.54
C SER A 33 0.37 3.64 -7.23
N ILE A 34 0.66 4.93 -7.20
CA ILE A 34 0.45 5.80 -6.05
C ILE A 34 -0.45 6.94 -6.49
N PHE A 35 -1.67 6.96 -5.99
CA PHE A 35 -2.58 8.08 -6.10
C PHE A 35 -2.44 8.93 -4.84
N TYR A 36 -2.03 10.16 -5.00
CA TYR A 36 -2.16 11.20 -3.98
C TYR A 36 -3.48 11.91 -4.23
N VAL A 37 -4.49 11.60 -3.44
CA VAL A 37 -5.84 12.17 -3.56
C VAL A 37 -5.90 13.45 -2.77
N LYS A 38 -6.34 14.52 -3.46
CA LYS A 38 -6.48 15.86 -2.92
C LYS A 38 -7.94 16.06 -2.49
N GLN A 39 -8.15 16.73 -1.36
CA GLN A 39 -9.44 17.23 -0.88
C GLN A 39 -10.58 16.20 -0.66
N PRO A 40 -11.37 16.41 0.40
CA PRO A 40 -11.24 17.49 1.40
C PRO A 40 -10.11 17.26 2.39
N GLN A 41 -9.58 16.05 2.50
CA GLN A 41 -8.41 15.67 3.24
C GLN A 41 -7.49 14.86 2.34
N ASP A 42 -6.23 15.19 2.35
CA ASP A 42 -5.21 14.53 1.55
C ASP A 42 -4.94 13.12 2.08
N PHE A 43 -4.90 12.13 1.18
CA PHE A 43 -4.55 10.76 1.52
C PHE A 43 -3.92 10.05 0.33
N PHE A 44 -3.31 8.90 0.57
CA PHE A 44 -2.73 8.09 -0.49
C PHE A 44 -3.50 6.79 -0.70
N VAL A 45 -3.63 6.40 -1.97
CA VAL A 45 -4.06 5.06 -2.36
C VAL A 45 -2.94 4.42 -3.17
N LEU A 46 -2.40 3.32 -2.64
CA LEU A 46 -1.41 2.51 -3.32
C LEU A 46 -2.10 1.31 -3.95
N VAL A 47 -1.79 1.04 -5.20
CA VAL A 47 -2.19 -0.20 -5.86
C VAL A 47 -0.92 -0.97 -6.19
N ASP A 48 -0.75 -2.12 -5.56
CA ASP A 48 0.37 -3.02 -5.77
C ASP A 48 -0.07 -4.24 -6.56
N GLU A 49 0.61 -4.52 -7.66
CA GLU A 49 0.31 -5.65 -8.53
C GLU A 49 1.58 -6.47 -8.76
N GLY A 50 1.49 -7.77 -8.51
CA GLY A 50 2.58 -8.71 -8.76
C GLY A 50 2.25 -9.67 -9.88
N PHE A 51 3.01 -9.61 -10.96
CA PHE A 51 2.82 -10.41 -12.17
C PHE A 51 3.92 -11.46 -12.36
N GLY A 52 3.68 -12.42 -13.22
CA GLY A 52 4.64 -13.44 -13.61
C GLY A 52 4.34 -14.82 -13.03
N THR A 53 5.20 -15.77 -13.31
CA THR A 53 5.04 -17.18 -12.98
C THR A 53 5.63 -17.59 -11.63
N ALA A 54 6.29 -16.69 -10.92
CA ALA A 54 6.76 -16.95 -9.58
C ALA A 54 5.58 -17.31 -8.66
N THR A 55 5.74 -18.35 -7.84
CA THR A 55 4.75 -18.84 -6.90
C THR A 55 5.16 -18.55 -5.47
N GLY A 56 4.25 -18.75 -4.52
CA GLY A 56 4.52 -18.55 -3.11
C GLY A 56 3.77 -17.36 -2.52
N TYR A 57 4.38 -16.72 -1.54
CA TYR A 57 3.73 -15.62 -0.82
C TYR A 57 4.27 -14.27 -1.26
N ALA A 58 3.39 -13.39 -1.73
CA ALA A 58 3.69 -11.98 -1.88
C ALA A 58 3.45 -11.29 -0.54
N LYS A 59 4.44 -10.53 -0.08
CA LYS A 59 4.37 -9.82 1.19
C LYS A 59 4.52 -8.32 0.93
N LEU A 60 3.55 -7.56 1.44
CA LEU A 60 3.56 -6.11 1.36
C LEU A 60 3.85 -5.55 2.76
N TYR A 61 4.99 -4.89 2.91
CA TYR A 61 5.46 -4.36 4.18
C TYR A 61 5.35 -2.84 4.24
N PHE A 62 4.87 -2.35 5.38
CA PHE A 62 4.95 -0.95 5.76
C PHE A 62 5.72 -0.84 7.07
N HIS A 63 6.89 -0.24 7.02
CA HIS A 63 7.71 0.03 8.19
C HIS A 63 7.29 1.38 8.78
N LEU A 64 6.73 1.33 9.96
CA LEU A 64 6.21 2.52 10.63
C LEU A 64 7.27 3.12 11.55
N CYS A 65 7.19 4.42 11.75
CA CYS A 65 7.99 5.09 12.76
C CYS A 65 7.45 4.70 14.14
N ASP A 66 8.30 4.30 15.04
CA ASP A 66 7.94 3.83 16.39
C ASP A 66 8.01 4.94 17.43
N GLY A 67 8.38 6.16 17.05
CA GLY A 67 8.52 7.24 18.02
C GLY A 67 9.44 6.83 19.18
N LYS A 68 8.98 7.12 20.40
CA LYS A 68 9.70 6.74 21.63
C LYS A 68 9.34 5.32 22.12
N SER A 69 8.30 4.71 21.60
CA SER A 69 7.81 3.40 22.02
C SER A 69 7.30 2.58 20.85
N VAL A 70 7.65 1.29 20.84
CA VAL A 70 7.10 0.33 19.88
C VAL A 70 5.59 0.09 20.07
N ASP A 71 5.00 0.58 21.14
CA ASP A 71 3.58 0.41 21.44
C ASP A 71 2.68 1.41 20.68
N ASN A 72 3.29 2.41 20.02
CA ASN A 72 2.56 3.41 19.24
C ASN A 72 2.02 2.88 17.89
N VAL A 73 2.04 1.57 17.66
CA VAL A 73 1.46 0.95 16.47
C VAL A 73 0.49 -0.15 16.89
N LEU A 74 -0.78 0.04 16.60
CA LEU A 74 -1.82 -0.96 16.80
C LEU A 74 -2.13 -1.66 15.49
N LEU A 75 -2.26 -2.99 15.53
CA LEU A 75 -2.68 -3.80 14.38
C LEU A 75 -4.14 -4.19 14.55
N ASP A 76 -4.90 -3.96 13.50
CA ASP A 76 -6.27 -4.43 13.34
C ASP A 76 -6.27 -5.60 12.36
N LYS A 77 -6.40 -6.81 12.90
CA LYS A 77 -6.36 -8.03 12.08
C LYS A 77 -7.66 -8.26 11.31
N GLU A 78 -8.77 -7.79 11.85
CA GLU A 78 -10.09 -7.99 11.24
C GLU A 78 -10.26 -7.07 10.03
N GLU A 79 -9.81 -5.83 10.16
CA GLU A 79 -9.88 -4.82 9.12
C GLU A 79 -8.62 -4.79 8.21
N PHE A 80 -7.72 -5.75 8.34
CA PHE A 80 -6.44 -5.78 7.61
C PHE A 80 -5.75 -4.43 7.61
N GLY A 81 -5.50 -3.93 8.81
CA GLY A 81 -5.02 -2.58 9.01
C GLY A 81 -4.04 -2.41 10.15
N ALA A 82 -3.51 -1.23 10.22
CA ALA A 82 -2.70 -0.74 11.31
C ALA A 82 -2.96 0.75 11.52
N HIS A 83 -2.71 1.25 12.70
CA HIS A 83 -2.65 2.69 12.90
C HIS A 83 -1.61 3.05 13.96
N THR A 84 -1.08 4.25 13.85
CA THR A 84 -0.19 4.83 14.83
C THR A 84 -0.99 5.57 15.92
N THR A 85 -0.43 5.67 17.12
CA THR A 85 -1.07 6.31 18.28
C THR A 85 -0.07 7.24 18.96
N PHE A 86 0.49 8.18 18.21
CA PHE A 86 1.40 9.20 18.76
C PHE A 86 0.62 10.28 19.50
N ASP A 87 1.22 10.79 20.57
CA ASP A 87 0.60 11.79 21.45
C ASP A 87 0.45 13.17 20.79
N ASP A 88 1.19 13.42 19.72
CA ASP A 88 1.17 14.69 18.98
C ASP A 88 0.01 14.80 17.98
N SER A 89 -0.90 13.83 17.99
CA SER A 89 -2.05 13.75 17.08
C SER A 89 -1.72 13.62 15.59
N ASN A 90 -0.46 13.36 15.25
CA ASN A 90 -0.04 13.11 13.86
C ASN A 90 0.02 11.61 13.60
N ASN A 91 -1.11 11.02 13.31
CA ASN A 91 -1.24 9.59 13.17
C ASN A 91 -1.59 9.17 11.75
N LEU A 92 -1.32 7.90 11.46
CA LEU A 92 -1.57 7.28 10.17
C LEU A 92 -2.43 6.03 10.35
N LEU A 93 -3.55 5.99 9.66
CA LEU A 93 -4.37 4.81 9.51
C LEU A 93 -4.02 4.13 8.19
N ILE A 94 -3.76 2.82 8.24
CA ILE A 94 -3.51 1.99 7.07
C ILE A 94 -4.63 0.97 6.98
N ARG A 95 -5.21 0.80 5.78
CA ARG A 95 -6.15 -0.26 5.46
C ARG A 95 -5.75 -0.91 4.14
N THR A 96 -5.69 -2.25 4.12
CA THR A 96 -5.29 -3.01 2.93
C THR A 96 -6.37 -3.98 2.51
N PHE A 97 -6.67 -3.97 1.22
CA PHE A 97 -7.65 -4.81 0.55
C PHE A 97 -6.95 -5.63 -0.53
N GLY A 98 -7.47 -6.80 -0.84
CA GLY A 98 -6.90 -7.66 -1.88
C GLY A 98 -7.97 -8.51 -2.56
N GLU A 99 -7.65 -9.00 -3.74
CA GLU A 99 -8.57 -9.88 -4.50
C GLU A 99 -8.50 -11.34 -4.04
N ALA A 100 -7.42 -11.75 -3.39
CA ALA A 100 -7.27 -13.13 -2.95
C ALA A 100 -7.91 -13.37 -1.58
N SER A 101 -8.42 -14.58 -1.40
CA SER A 101 -9.26 -14.99 -0.28
C SER A 101 -8.57 -15.11 1.09
N ARG A 102 -7.26 -14.86 1.19
CA ARG A 102 -6.53 -14.95 2.47
C ARG A 102 -5.39 -13.96 2.54
N ASN A 103 -5.64 -12.91 3.26
CA ASN A 103 -4.62 -11.96 3.70
C ASN A 103 -4.24 -12.29 5.14
N LEU A 104 -2.95 -12.30 5.43
CA LEU A 104 -2.43 -12.44 6.79
C LEU A 104 -1.77 -11.12 7.18
N ILE A 105 -2.10 -10.66 8.36
CA ILE A 105 -1.43 -9.51 8.97
C ILE A 105 -0.54 -10.03 10.09
N PHE A 106 0.68 -9.58 10.17
CA PHE A 106 1.54 -9.87 11.29
C PHE A 106 2.42 -8.68 11.67
N LYS A 107 2.86 -8.69 12.93
CA LYS A 107 3.86 -7.77 13.43
C LYS A 107 5.23 -8.39 13.18
N GLU A 108 6.09 -7.70 12.48
CA GLU A 108 7.52 -8.01 12.50
C GLU A 108 8.28 -6.87 13.17
N PHE A 109 9.21 -7.26 14.01
CA PHE A 109 10.22 -6.35 14.49
C PHE A 109 11.41 -6.50 13.55
N GLY A 110 11.79 -5.45 12.93
CA GLY A 110 12.97 -5.49 12.09
C GLY A 110 12.97 -4.29 11.16
N GLY A 111 14.05 -3.61 11.13
CA GLY A 111 14.28 -2.48 10.27
C GLY A 111 15.38 -1.63 10.85
N ARG A 112 16.23 -1.18 9.97
CA ARG A 112 17.31 -0.28 10.33
C ARG A 112 16.79 1.14 10.24
N ILE A 113 16.71 1.83 11.38
CA ILE A 113 16.64 3.30 11.36
C ILE A 113 18.08 3.78 11.21
N SER A 114 18.46 4.14 10.01
CA SER A 114 19.73 4.79 9.78
C SER A 114 19.55 6.30 9.75
N TYR A 115 19.34 6.88 10.90
CA TYR A 115 19.66 8.29 11.08
C TYR A 115 20.66 8.37 12.19
N GLN A 116 21.88 8.76 11.85
CA GLN A 116 22.97 9.10 12.75
C GLN A 116 23.86 7.95 13.23
N THR A 117 24.99 8.41 13.62
CA THR A 117 26.27 7.86 14.00
C THR A 117 26.29 6.72 15.01
N ASP A 118 25.19 6.40 15.66
CA ASP A 118 25.21 5.44 16.77
C ASP A 118 24.94 4.01 16.38
N ARG A 119 24.62 3.72 15.10
CA ARG A 119 24.45 2.37 14.54
C ARG A 119 23.69 1.38 15.43
N LYS A 120 22.83 1.86 16.33
CA LYS A 120 21.95 1.00 17.10
C LYS A 120 20.87 0.48 16.19
N TYR A 121 20.77 -0.83 16.11
CA TYR A 121 19.64 -1.51 15.47
C TYR A 121 18.45 -1.37 16.41
N GLU A 122 17.59 -0.43 16.16
CA GLU A 122 16.33 -0.35 16.85
C GLU A 122 15.30 -1.18 16.08
N HIS A 123 14.53 -1.97 16.80
CA HIS A 123 13.46 -2.76 16.23
C HIS A 123 12.26 -1.85 15.94
N ARG A 124 11.80 -1.87 14.68
CA ARG A 124 10.59 -1.17 14.30
C ARG A 124 9.43 -2.13 14.20
N LYS A 125 8.24 -1.69 14.60
CA LYS A 125 7.02 -2.37 14.20
C LYS A 125 6.80 -2.18 12.71
N SER A 126 6.49 -3.26 12.03
CA SER A 126 6.00 -3.22 10.67
C SER A 126 4.60 -3.81 10.59
N TYR A 127 3.81 -3.23 9.73
CA TYR A 127 2.57 -3.80 9.26
C TYR A 127 2.86 -4.57 7.98
N ALA A 128 2.43 -5.81 7.92
CA ALA A 128 2.59 -6.61 6.72
C ALA A 128 1.30 -7.36 6.36
N VAL A 129 0.95 -7.29 5.09
CA VAL A 129 -0.09 -8.12 4.50
C VAL A 129 0.56 -9.17 3.63
N VAL A 130 0.17 -10.41 3.84
CA VAL A 130 0.70 -11.56 3.12
C VAL A 130 -0.42 -12.21 2.34
N MET A 131 -0.20 -12.44 1.07
CA MET A 131 -1.14 -13.07 0.18
C MET A 131 -0.45 -14.17 -0.60
N ARG A 132 -1.08 -15.33 -0.70
CA ARG A 132 -0.61 -16.38 -1.59
C ARG A 132 -0.83 -15.94 -3.04
N LYS A 133 0.23 -15.91 -3.82
CA LYS A 133 0.14 -15.67 -5.25
C LYS A 133 -0.26 -16.97 -5.95
N PRO A 134 -1.42 -17.01 -6.60
CA PRO A 134 -1.81 -18.12 -7.46
C PRO A 134 -0.89 -18.20 -8.68
N ASP A 135 -0.75 -19.40 -9.25
CA ASP A 135 -0.04 -19.60 -10.49
C ASP A 135 -0.74 -18.83 -11.63
N ASN A 136 0.04 -18.13 -12.44
CA ASN A 136 -0.39 -17.37 -13.63
C ASN A 136 -1.41 -16.22 -13.40
N ASN A 137 -1.81 -15.98 -12.17
CA ASN A 137 -2.68 -14.84 -11.85
C ASN A 137 -1.90 -13.74 -11.11
N PRO A 138 -2.17 -12.47 -11.36
CA PRO A 138 -1.57 -11.40 -10.57
C PRO A 138 -2.04 -11.47 -9.12
N VAL A 139 -1.15 -11.11 -8.20
CA VAL A 139 -1.53 -10.76 -6.84
C VAL A 139 -1.74 -9.26 -6.76
N ARG A 140 -2.82 -8.81 -6.14
CA ARG A 140 -3.20 -7.41 -6.14
C ARG A 140 -3.60 -6.93 -4.75
N TYR A 141 -3.10 -5.74 -4.39
CA TYR A 141 -3.45 -5.05 -3.16
C TYR A 141 -3.87 -3.61 -3.44
N ILE A 142 -4.86 -3.14 -2.69
CA ILE A 142 -5.15 -1.72 -2.53
C ILE A 142 -4.79 -1.36 -1.10
N THR A 143 -3.94 -0.37 -0.90
CA THR A 143 -3.64 0.14 0.45
C THR A 143 -3.96 1.60 0.52
N VAL A 144 -4.77 1.98 1.49
CA VAL A 144 -5.10 3.37 1.80
C VAL A 144 -4.25 3.80 3.00
N LEU A 145 -3.51 4.88 2.82
CA LEU A 145 -2.77 5.58 3.88
C LEU A 145 -3.52 6.86 4.18
N TYR A 146 -4.17 6.93 5.34
CA TYR A 146 -5.05 8.02 5.69
C TYR A 146 -4.57 8.72 6.97
N PRO A 147 -4.20 10.01 6.91
CA PRO A 147 -3.84 10.77 8.09
C PRO A 147 -5.03 10.88 9.05
N VAL A 148 -4.78 10.69 10.33
CA VAL A 148 -5.78 10.82 11.40
C VAL A 148 -5.18 11.56 12.60
N ASP A 149 -6.02 12.26 13.32
CA ASP A 149 -5.65 12.99 14.55
C ASP A 149 -5.92 12.18 15.82
N SER A 150 -6.67 11.09 15.70
CA SER A 150 -7.13 10.27 16.82
C SER A 150 -6.99 8.78 16.55
N ALA A 151 -7.20 7.96 17.58
CA ALA A 151 -7.22 6.51 17.49
C ALA A 151 -8.41 5.96 16.68
N THR A 152 -9.45 6.78 16.46
CA THR A 152 -10.63 6.41 15.67
C THR A 152 -10.53 7.02 14.29
N GLY A 153 -10.36 6.19 13.28
CA GLY A 153 -10.31 6.61 11.89
C GLY A 153 -11.65 6.46 11.16
N PRO A 154 -11.73 6.94 9.93
CA PRO A 154 -12.91 6.74 9.08
C PRO A 154 -13.09 5.27 8.72
N VAL A 155 -14.32 4.91 8.39
CA VAL A 155 -14.60 3.63 7.74
C VAL A 155 -14.09 3.69 6.30
N ILE A 156 -13.15 2.80 5.97
CA ILE A 156 -12.53 2.73 4.65
C ILE A 156 -12.89 1.40 4.01
N LYS A 157 -13.25 1.43 2.72
CA LYS A 157 -13.45 0.24 1.88
C LYS A 157 -12.68 0.42 0.58
N GLY A 158 -12.13 -0.68 0.06
CA GLY A 158 -11.41 -0.70 -1.20
C GLY A 158 -11.82 -1.91 -2.04
N GLN A 159 -12.01 -1.70 -3.34
CA GLN A 159 -12.39 -2.75 -4.26
C GLN A 159 -11.77 -2.51 -5.64
N PHE A 160 -11.22 -3.57 -6.24
CA PHE A 160 -10.86 -3.56 -7.65
C PHE A 160 -12.09 -3.57 -8.53
N VAL A 161 -12.02 -2.81 -9.62
CA VAL A 161 -12.98 -2.89 -10.72
C VAL A 161 -12.34 -3.71 -11.83
N ASN A 162 -13.02 -4.78 -12.25
CA ASN A 162 -12.50 -5.62 -13.33
C ASN A 162 -12.50 -4.83 -14.65
N THR A 163 -11.32 -4.65 -15.23
CA THR A 163 -11.14 -3.94 -16.50
C THR A 163 -10.93 -4.88 -17.69
N GLY A 164 -10.71 -6.17 -17.44
CA GLY A 164 -10.37 -7.14 -18.48
C GLY A 164 -9.03 -6.88 -19.19
N ASN A 165 -8.22 -5.96 -18.68
CA ASN A 165 -6.96 -5.55 -19.30
C ASN A 165 -5.92 -5.23 -18.21
N GLU A 166 -4.76 -5.89 -18.25
CA GLU A 166 -3.65 -5.68 -17.30
C GLU A 166 -3.01 -4.28 -17.38
N ASP A 167 -3.13 -3.61 -18.52
CA ASP A 167 -2.65 -2.24 -18.69
C ASP A 167 -3.64 -1.18 -18.17
N LYS A 168 -4.80 -1.61 -17.67
CA LYS A 168 -5.80 -0.73 -17.06
C LYS A 168 -6.02 -1.11 -15.61
N VAL A 169 -5.90 -0.13 -14.75
CA VAL A 169 -6.23 -0.26 -13.33
C VAL A 169 -7.41 0.64 -13.02
N SER A 170 -8.38 0.08 -12.30
CA SER A 170 -9.50 0.85 -11.77
C SER A 170 -9.82 0.32 -10.38
N VAL A 171 -9.91 1.22 -9.42
CA VAL A 171 -10.25 0.91 -8.04
C VAL A 171 -11.29 1.88 -7.50
N ASN A 172 -12.19 1.35 -6.69
CA ASN A 172 -13.15 2.13 -5.92
C ASN A 172 -12.69 2.16 -4.47
N VAL A 173 -12.46 3.35 -3.94
CA VAL A 173 -12.17 3.56 -2.52
C VAL A 173 -13.31 4.37 -1.92
N THR A 174 -13.88 3.89 -0.83
CA THR A 174 -14.95 4.61 -0.10
C THR A 174 -14.43 4.99 1.27
N ILE A 175 -14.54 6.26 1.62
CA ILE A 175 -14.18 6.81 2.94
C ILE A 175 -15.41 7.53 3.50
N ASN A 176 -15.92 7.05 4.64
CA ASN A 176 -17.13 7.60 5.27
C ASN A 176 -18.30 7.82 4.28
N LYS A 177 -18.60 6.84 3.42
CA LYS A 177 -19.63 6.87 2.36
C LYS A 177 -19.27 7.70 1.14
N LYS A 178 -18.20 8.49 1.12
CA LYS A 178 -17.74 9.19 -0.10
C LYS A 178 -16.94 8.22 -0.97
N LEU A 179 -17.36 8.08 -2.23
CA LEU A 179 -16.73 7.22 -3.22
C LEU A 179 -15.68 8.00 -4.02
N TYR A 180 -14.51 7.39 -4.19
CA TYR A 180 -13.42 7.83 -5.05
C TYR A 180 -13.18 6.75 -6.11
N ASN A 181 -13.38 7.12 -7.38
CA ASN A 181 -13.10 6.26 -8.53
C ASN A 181 -11.71 6.63 -9.07
N LEU A 182 -10.73 5.78 -8.84
CA LEU A 182 -9.35 6.03 -9.25
C LEU A 182 -8.97 5.06 -10.36
N SER A 183 -8.49 5.58 -11.48
CA SER A 183 -8.17 4.73 -12.62
C SER A 183 -7.09 5.34 -13.51
N TYR A 184 -6.37 4.46 -14.21
CA TYR A 184 -5.45 4.84 -15.28
C TYR A 184 -5.37 3.75 -16.35
N SER A 185 -4.79 4.11 -17.47
CA SER A 185 -4.44 3.18 -18.55
C SER A 185 -3.02 3.43 -19.00
N LEU A 186 -2.21 2.37 -19.02
CA LEU A 186 -0.90 2.41 -19.63
C LEU A 186 -1.09 2.28 -21.14
N ASN A 187 -1.08 3.40 -21.86
CA ASN A 187 -1.08 3.36 -23.30
C ASN A 187 0.24 2.74 -23.75
N LYS A 188 0.19 1.57 -24.37
CA LYS A 188 1.35 1.08 -25.12
C LYS A 188 1.68 2.14 -26.16
N ARG A 189 2.74 2.92 -25.97
CA ARG A 189 3.31 3.69 -27.05
C ARG A 189 3.66 2.69 -28.16
N ARG A 190 2.92 2.75 -29.24
CA ARG A 190 3.22 2.03 -30.48
C ARG A 190 4.53 2.56 -31.08
#